data_d74bc2e254ddcf6da946c8e067e29c54
#
_entry.id   d74bc2e254ddcf6da946c8e067e29c54
#
_cell.length_a   1.000
_cell.length_b   1.000
_cell.length_c   1.000
_cell.angle_alpha   90.00
_cell.angle_beta   90.00
_cell.angle_gamma   90.00
#
_symmetry.space_group_name_H-M   'P 1'
#
loop_
_entity.id
_entity.type
_entity.pdbx_description
1 polymer ?
#
loop_
_entity_poly.entity_id
_entity_poly.type
_entity_poly.pdbx_seq_one_letter_code
_entity_poly.pdbx_strand_id
1 'polypeptide(L)'
;GDDVIAWGGNMPDYDGHVFEIHPLVVRADKRGSGVGAMLITALENVARVRSGLTIMLGCDDETFATSLSGCDLYDGLPDKMERFDSGSHATGFYRRMGYTVIGVIPDANGKGKPDILMAKRL
;
A
#
# COMPACT_ATOMS: atom_id res chain seq x y z
N GLY A 1 -20.96 -12.81 -13.58
CA GLY A 1 -20.22 -13.31 -14.69
C GLY A 1 -18.92 -13.95 -14.28
N ASP A 2 -18.28 -14.60 -15.21
CA ASP A 2 -17.04 -15.31 -14.95
C ASP A 2 -15.80 -14.42 -15.12
N ASP A 3 -16.00 -13.13 -15.39
CA ASP A 3 -14.89 -12.20 -15.58
C ASP A 3 -14.26 -11.81 -14.26
N VAL A 4 -12.93 -11.93 -14.16
CA VAL A 4 -12.17 -11.44 -13.04
C VAL A 4 -12.03 -9.92 -13.17
N ILE A 5 -12.57 -9.17 -12.21
CA ILE A 5 -12.50 -7.70 -12.20
C ILE A 5 -11.47 -7.16 -11.21
N ALA A 6 -11.16 -7.95 -10.18
CA ALA A 6 -10.13 -7.62 -9.18
C ALA A 6 -9.67 -8.89 -8.49
N TRP A 7 -8.43 -8.89 -8.01
CA TRP A 7 -7.89 -9.97 -7.18
C TRP A 7 -6.74 -9.49 -6.33
N GLY A 8 -6.49 -10.23 -5.26
CA GLY A 8 -5.38 -9.92 -4.37
C GLY A 8 -5.16 -11.09 -3.43
N GLY A 9 -4.08 -11.03 -2.67
CA GLY A 9 -3.72 -12.04 -1.70
C GLY A 9 -3.03 -11.48 -0.48
N ASN A 10 -3.06 -12.24 0.60
CA ASN A 10 -2.33 -11.97 1.83
C ASN A 10 -1.23 -13.01 2.01
N MET A 11 -0.07 -12.55 2.46
CA MET A 11 1.02 -13.43 2.89
C MET A 11 1.29 -13.20 4.38
N PRO A 12 1.26 -14.26 5.23
CA PRO A 12 1.60 -14.11 6.64
C PRO A 12 3.11 -14.01 6.82
N ASP A 13 3.55 -13.07 7.66
CA ASP A 13 4.92 -12.88 8.08
C ASP A 13 4.98 -12.84 9.62
N TYR A 14 6.18 -12.94 10.18
CA TYR A 14 6.39 -12.82 11.63
C TYR A 14 5.45 -13.72 12.43
N ASP A 15 5.46 -15.02 12.12
CA ASP A 15 4.62 -16.03 12.76
C ASP A 15 3.11 -15.72 12.70
N GLY A 16 2.67 -15.05 11.63
CA GLY A 16 1.27 -14.70 11.44
C GLY A 16 0.81 -13.44 12.17
N HIS A 17 1.72 -12.68 12.76
CA HIS A 17 1.38 -11.40 13.39
C HIS A 17 1.14 -10.30 12.37
N VAL A 18 1.79 -10.36 11.21
CA VAL A 18 1.69 -9.38 10.14
C VAL A 18 1.22 -10.07 8.86
N PHE A 19 0.28 -9.46 8.17
CA PHE A 19 -0.15 -9.91 6.85
C PHE A 19 0.22 -8.85 5.82
N GLU A 20 0.88 -9.28 4.75
CA GLU A 20 1.22 -8.40 3.63
C GLU A 20 0.25 -8.62 2.47
N ILE A 21 -0.36 -7.55 2.00
CA ILE A 21 -1.18 -7.60 0.78
C ILE A 21 -0.23 -7.56 -0.42
N HIS A 22 -0.24 -8.65 -1.21
CA HIS A 22 0.56 -8.72 -2.42
C HIS A 22 0.10 -9.89 -3.29
N PRO A 23 -0.28 -9.65 -4.52
CA PRO A 23 -0.60 -8.35 -5.12
C PRO A 23 -2.03 -7.88 -4.86
N LEU A 24 -2.34 -6.65 -5.25
CA LEU A 24 -3.72 -6.14 -5.36
C LEU A 24 -3.89 -5.59 -6.77
N VAL A 25 -4.81 -6.17 -7.52
CA VAL A 25 -5.05 -5.80 -8.92
C VAL A 25 -6.54 -5.55 -9.13
N VAL A 26 -6.87 -4.41 -9.69
CA VAL A 26 -8.23 -4.05 -10.11
C VAL A 26 -8.22 -3.78 -11.61
N ARG A 27 -9.15 -4.41 -12.34
CA ARG A 27 -9.28 -4.18 -13.79
C ARG A 27 -9.51 -2.68 -14.05
N ALA A 28 -8.87 -2.15 -15.10
CA ALA A 28 -8.82 -0.71 -15.33
C ALA A 28 -10.21 -0.06 -15.44
N ASP A 29 -11.17 -0.74 -16.09
CA ASP A 29 -12.54 -0.24 -16.27
C ASP A 29 -13.41 -0.33 -14.99
N LYS A 30 -12.88 -0.96 -13.92
CA LYS A 30 -13.55 -1.08 -12.62
C LYS A 30 -12.90 -0.23 -11.53
N ARG A 31 -11.85 0.51 -11.84
CA ARG A 31 -11.23 1.43 -10.90
C ARG A 31 -12.20 2.57 -10.58
N GLY A 32 -12.21 2.99 -9.31
CA GLY A 32 -13.14 4.02 -8.85
C GLY A 32 -14.56 3.53 -8.59
N SER A 33 -14.84 2.23 -8.74
CA SER A 33 -16.16 1.64 -8.52
C SER A 33 -16.39 1.10 -7.10
N GLY A 34 -15.39 1.19 -6.21
CA GLY A 34 -15.45 0.62 -4.86
C GLY A 34 -14.95 -0.81 -4.77
N VAL A 35 -14.59 -1.44 -5.88
CA VAL A 35 -14.12 -2.83 -5.90
C VAL A 35 -12.81 -3.00 -5.11
N GLY A 36 -11.88 -2.06 -5.24
CA GLY A 36 -10.62 -2.09 -4.48
C GLY A 36 -10.86 -2.04 -2.98
N ALA A 37 -11.75 -1.17 -2.52
CA ALA A 37 -12.12 -1.06 -1.10
C ALA A 37 -12.76 -2.34 -0.58
N MET A 38 -13.64 -2.96 -1.36
CA MET A 38 -14.26 -4.24 -1.00
C MET A 38 -13.23 -5.35 -0.85
N LEU A 39 -12.28 -5.43 -1.79
CA LEU A 39 -11.24 -6.44 -1.76
C LEU A 39 -10.30 -6.25 -0.57
N ILE A 40 -9.85 -5.01 -0.30
CA ILE A 40 -9.04 -4.69 0.88
C ILE A 40 -9.77 -5.10 2.16
N THR A 41 -11.04 -4.75 2.30
CA THR A 41 -11.84 -5.12 3.48
C THR A 41 -11.91 -6.64 3.65
N ALA A 42 -12.10 -7.38 2.56
CA ALA A 42 -12.12 -8.84 2.59
C ALA A 42 -10.78 -9.42 3.06
N LEU A 43 -9.66 -8.88 2.57
CA LEU A 43 -8.32 -9.32 2.97
C LEU A 43 -8.04 -8.98 4.43
N GLU A 44 -8.48 -7.82 4.92
CA GLU A 44 -8.38 -7.45 6.33
C GLU A 44 -9.15 -8.43 7.22
N ASN A 45 -10.35 -8.83 6.81
CA ASN A 45 -11.16 -9.78 7.57
C ASN A 45 -10.52 -11.17 7.63
N VAL A 46 -9.94 -11.64 6.53
CA VAL A 46 -9.18 -12.90 6.52
C VAL A 46 -8.02 -12.83 7.51
N ALA A 47 -7.26 -11.74 7.51
CA ALA A 47 -6.14 -11.55 8.42
C ALA A 47 -6.58 -11.50 9.89
N ARG A 48 -7.72 -10.85 10.18
CA ARG A 48 -8.29 -10.82 11.55
C ARG A 48 -8.68 -12.21 12.04
N VAL A 49 -9.36 -12.99 11.20
CA VAL A 49 -9.76 -14.36 11.53
C VAL A 49 -8.54 -15.23 11.84
N ARG A 50 -7.43 -14.98 11.19
CA ARG A 50 -6.17 -15.69 11.41
C ARG A 50 -5.31 -15.05 12.51
N SER A 51 -5.88 -14.14 13.31
CA SER A 51 -5.24 -13.51 14.46
C SER A 51 -4.06 -12.59 14.10
N GLY A 52 -4.06 -12.02 12.91
CA GLY A 52 -3.11 -10.98 12.53
C GLY A 52 -3.31 -9.71 13.34
N LEU A 53 -2.22 -9.01 13.62
CA LEU A 53 -2.22 -7.77 14.40
C LEU A 53 -2.10 -6.54 13.50
N THR A 54 -1.40 -6.69 12.39
CA THR A 54 -1.12 -5.62 11.42
C THR A 54 -1.26 -6.15 10.01
N ILE A 55 -1.82 -5.33 9.13
CA ILE A 55 -1.81 -5.59 7.70
C ILE A 55 -1.00 -4.48 7.01
N MET A 56 -0.16 -4.85 6.05
CA MET A 56 0.72 -3.91 5.38
C MET A 56 0.77 -4.15 3.87
N LEU A 57 1.27 -3.18 3.15
CA LEU A 57 1.51 -3.27 1.71
C LEU A 57 2.64 -2.34 1.29
N GLY A 58 3.27 -2.65 0.17
CA GLY A 58 4.17 -1.74 -0.54
C GLY A 58 3.43 -1.08 -1.70
N CYS A 59 3.65 0.19 -1.90
CA CYS A 59 2.98 0.98 -2.92
C CYS A 59 4.02 1.76 -3.72
N ASP A 60 4.41 1.20 -4.87
CA ASP A 60 5.49 1.73 -5.70
C ASP A 60 5.13 3.08 -6.31
N ASP A 61 6.05 4.04 -6.24
CA ASP A 61 5.92 5.31 -6.95
C ASP A 61 6.89 5.35 -8.13
N GLU A 62 6.41 4.92 -9.29
CA GLU A 62 7.20 4.83 -10.52
C GLU A 62 7.06 6.07 -11.42
N THR A 63 6.21 7.03 -11.05
CA THR A 63 5.86 8.18 -11.91
C THR A 63 6.11 9.52 -11.23
N PHE A 64 6.90 9.55 -10.15
CA PHE A 64 7.18 10.78 -9.39
C PHE A 64 5.91 11.48 -8.90
N ALA A 65 4.93 10.69 -8.43
CA ALA A 65 3.63 11.21 -8.03
C ALA A 65 3.58 11.71 -6.59
N THR A 66 4.41 11.15 -5.70
CA THR A 66 4.41 11.51 -4.27
C THR A 66 5.52 12.46 -3.89
N SER A 67 5.42 13.06 -2.70
CA SER A 67 6.46 13.93 -2.15
C SER A 67 7.76 13.19 -1.78
N LEU A 68 7.74 11.86 -1.70
CA LEU A 68 8.94 11.06 -1.42
C LEU A 68 9.71 10.66 -2.68
N SER A 69 9.21 11.00 -3.86
CA SER A 69 9.88 10.72 -5.13
C SER A 69 10.78 11.86 -5.55
N GLY A 70 11.79 11.56 -6.37
CA GLY A 70 12.65 12.57 -6.99
C GLY A 70 13.58 13.32 -6.03
N CYS A 71 13.82 12.80 -4.83
CA CYS A 71 14.69 13.42 -3.83
C CYS A 71 15.57 12.37 -3.15
N ASP A 72 16.60 12.84 -2.45
CA ASP A 72 17.49 11.97 -1.66
C ASP A 72 16.83 11.62 -0.33
N LEU A 73 16.33 10.39 -0.23
CA LEU A 73 15.65 9.92 0.99
C LEU A 73 16.62 9.55 2.12
N TYR A 74 17.92 9.52 1.85
CA TYR A 74 18.93 9.32 2.89
C TYR A 74 19.24 10.62 3.64
N ASP A 75 18.72 11.75 3.17
CA ASP A 75 18.90 13.06 3.79
C ASP A 75 17.57 13.57 4.36
N GLY A 76 17.52 13.74 5.69
CA GLY A 76 16.35 14.32 6.34
C GLY A 76 15.09 13.47 6.24
N LEU A 77 15.20 12.15 6.21
CA LEU A 77 14.06 11.26 6.02
C LEU A 77 12.93 11.47 7.03
N PRO A 78 13.17 11.65 8.34
CA PRO A 78 12.07 11.83 9.30
C PRO A 78 11.17 13.02 8.96
N ASP A 79 11.74 14.15 8.57
CA ASP A 79 10.98 15.34 8.17
C ASP A 79 10.19 15.09 6.88
N LYS A 80 10.80 14.42 5.90
CA LYS A 80 10.13 14.06 4.65
C LYS A 80 8.97 13.11 4.86
N MET A 81 9.11 12.16 5.78
CA MET A 81 8.03 11.23 6.17
C MET A 81 6.88 11.97 6.84
N GLU A 82 7.18 12.90 7.75
CA GLU A 82 6.18 13.68 8.45
C GLU A 82 5.38 14.56 7.48
N ARG A 83 6.02 15.08 6.45
CA ARG A 83 5.40 15.95 5.43
C ARG A 83 4.86 15.19 4.23
N PHE A 84 4.70 13.88 4.34
CA PHE A 84 4.29 13.04 3.22
C PHE A 84 3.00 13.56 2.57
N ASP A 85 3.05 13.70 1.24
CA ASP A 85 1.91 14.06 0.40
C ASP A 85 1.76 13.01 -0.70
N SER A 86 0.60 12.39 -0.77
CA SER A 86 0.30 11.36 -1.77
C SER A 86 0.20 11.92 -3.19
N GLY A 87 -0.12 13.19 -3.36
CA GLY A 87 -0.44 13.72 -4.69
C GLY A 87 -1.57 12.92 -5.32
N SER A 88 -1.38 12.49 -6.57
CA SER A 88 -2.34 11.66 -7.30
C SER A 88 -2.10 10.15 -7.11
N HIS A 89 -1.16 9.76 -6.26
CA HIS A 89 -0.73 8.37 -6.10
C HIS A 89 -1.75 7.52 -5.33
N ALA A 90 -1.71 6.21 -5.58
CA ALA A 90 -2.58 5.23 -4.91
C ALA A 90 -2.48 5.24 -3.39
N THR A 91 -1.37 5.73 -2.80
CA THR A 91 -1.25 5.90 -1.35
C THR A 91 -2.38 6.75 -0.77
N GLY A 92 -2.94 7.69 -1.52
CA GLY A 92 -4.10 8.48 -1.09
C GLY A 92 -5.34 7.61 -0.85
N PHE A 93 -5.57 6.63 -1.71
CA PHE A 93 -6.65 5.65 -1.52
C PHE A 93 -6.45 4.84 -0.25
N TYR A 94 -5.23 4.31 -0.03
CA TYR A 94 -4.95 3.52 1.17
C TYR A 94 -5.05 4.35 2.45
N ARG A 95 -4.64 5.63 2.41
CA ARG A 95 -4.81 6.52 3.56
C ARG A 95 -6.29 6.70 3.91
N ARG A 96 -7.16 6.84 2.92
CA ARG A 96 -8.61 6.91 3.14
C ARG A 96 -9.18 5.62 3.72
N MET A 97 -8.55 4.48 3.43
CA MET A 97 -8.90 3.17 4.01
C MET A 97 -8.35 2.98 5.43
N GLY A 98 -7.63 3.95 5.97
CA GLY A 98 -7.08 3.89 7.33
C GLY A 98 -5.63 3.45 7.42
N TYR A 99 -4.93 3.31 6.29
CA TYR A 99 -3.49 2.98 6.28
C TYR A 99 -2.65 4.21 6.54
N THR A 100 -1.53 4.02 7.21
CA THR A 100 -0.53 5.06 7.44
C THR A 100 0.81 4.64 6.84
N VAL A 101 1.61 5.63 6.44
CA VAL A 101 2.96 5.37 5.94
C VAL A 101 3.85 4.99 7.12
N ILE A 102 4.50 3.83 7.04
CA ILE A 102 5.39 3.30 8.08
C ILE A 102 6.85 3.28 7.66
N GLY A 103 7.13 3.45 6.38
CA GLY A 103 8.48 3.40 5.89
C GLY A 103 8.54 3.62 4.39
N VAL A 104 9.76 3.57 3.87
CA VAL A 104 10.02 3.74 2.45
C VAL A 104 11.29 2.99 2.08
N ILE A 105 11.32 2.41 0.89
CA ILE A 105 12.53 1.82 0.32
C ILE A 105 13.01 2.76 -0.78
N PRO A 106 14.14 3.48 -0.55
CA PRO A 106 14.66 4.40 -1.56
C PRO A 106 15.04 3.68 -2.84
N ASP A 107 14.78 4.31 -3.97
CA ASP A 107 15.23 3.86 -5.30
C ASP A 107 14.79 2.43 -5.67
N ALA A 108 13.76 1.92 -5.06
CA ALA A 108 13.30 0.53 -5.25
C ALA A 108 12.94 0.22 -6.70
N ASN A 109 12.41 1.20 -7.44
CA ASN A 109 11.97 1.06 -8.84
C ASN A 109 12.84 1.87 -9.81
N GLY A 110 14.03 2.27 -9.38
CA GLY A 110 14.94 3.14 -10.10
C GLY A 110 15.18 4.42 -9.31
N LYS A 111 16.15 5.22 -9.77
CA LYS A 111 16.58 6.42 -9.05
C LYS A 111 15.41 7.38 -8.82
N GLY A 112 15.17 7.72 -7.56
CA GLY A 112 14.09 8.61 -7.15
C GLY A 112 12.69 8.00 -7.22
N LYS A 113 12.57 6.68 -7.40
CA LYS A 113 11.30 5.96 -7.52
C LYS A 113 11.16 4.97 -6.36
N PRO A 114 10.67 5.41 -5.20
CA PRO A 114 10.64 4.58 -4.00
C PRO A 114 9.48 3.59 -3.97
N ASP A 115 9.60 2.59 -3.10
CA ASP A 115 8.46 1.79 -2.65
C ASP A 115 8.01 2.32 -1.29
N ILE A 116 6.75 2.74 -1.19
CA ILE A 116 6.20 3.35 0.02
C ILE A 116 5.45 2.29 0.80
N LEU A 117 5.89 2.06 2.04
CA LEU A 117 5.33 1.02 2.90
C LEU A 117 4.22 1.59 3.76
N MET A 118 3.06 0.95 3.74
CA MET A 118 1.88 1.38 4.47
C MET A 118 1.35 0.25 5.33
N ALA A 119 0.74 0.59 6.46
CA ALA A 119 0.18 -0.40 7.36
C ALA A 119 -1.06 0.11 8.09
N LYS A 120 -1.86 -0.84 8.58
CA LYS A 120 -3.05 -0.59 9.36
C LYS A 120 -3.14 -1.62 10.48
N ARG A 121 -3.53 -1.19 11.67
CA ARG A 121 -3.81 -2.10 12.78
C ARG A 121 -5.10 -2.87 12.49
N LEU A 122 -5.06 -4.17 12.73
CA LEU A 122 -6.23 -5.04 12.60
C LEU A 122 -7.07 -5.11 13.91
#